data_ce05b5344a115ff342620fd1cef09558
#
_entry.id   ce05b5344a115ff342620fd1cef09558
#
_cell.length_a   1.000
_cell.length_b   1.000
_cell.length_c   1.000
_cell.angle_alpha   90.00
_cell.angle_beta   90.00
_cell.angle_gamma   90.00
#
_symmetry.space_group_name_H-M   'P 1'
#
loop_
_entity.id
_entity.type
_entity.pdbx_description
1 polymer ?
#
loop_
_entity_poly.entity_id
_entity_poly.type
_entity_poly.pdbx_seq_one_letter_code
_entity_poly.pdbx_strand_id
1 'polypeptide(L)'
;MSRPTPPTYKTMNWPAYNEALKRRGSLTIWFDPAMTWEAVPTGKRGRQPAYGDAAIQTCLTMKVLFGMALRQTTGFVESLLRLIGVDWAVPDFSTLSRRQKTLKVNIPYRGSQGPLHLLIDSTGIKVEGEGEWNARKHGGSKRRVWRKIHIGIDEKT
;
A
#
# COMPACT_ATOMS: atom_id res chain seq x y z
N MET A 1 -28.43 -37.80 8.24
CA MET A 1 -28.15 -36.50 8.86
C MET A 1 -28.13 -35.44 7.75
N SER A 2 -29.11 -34.53 7.75
CA SER A 2 -29.15 -33.41 6.77
C SER A 2 -28.05 -32.44 7.03
N ARG A 3 -27.30 -32.04 5.99
CA ARG A 3 -26.28 -30.99 6.07
C ARG A 3 -26.94 -29.68 6.51
N PRO A 4 -26.37 -28.96 7.50
CA PRO A 4 -26.91 -27.67 7.88
C PRO A 4 -26.83 -26.73 6.69
N THR A 5 -27.91 -26.03 6.39
CA THR A 5 -27.97 -25.02 5.33
C THR A 5 -26.98 -23.89 5.69
N PRO A 6 -26.03 -23.54 4.81
CA PRO A 6 -25.09 -22.46 5.12
C PRO A 6 -25.88 -21.16 5.36
N PRO A 7 -25.49 -20.35 6.36
CA PRO A 7 -26.18 -19.08 6.63
C PRO A 7 -26.05 -18.16 5.43
N THR A 8 -27.18 -17.70 4.91
CA THR A 8 -27.22 -16.74 3.81
C THR A 8 -26.88 -15.38 4.38
N TYR A 9 -25.66 -14.90 4.14
CA TYR A 9 -25.26 -13.55 4.53
C TYR A 9 -26.03 -12.53 3.69
N LYS A 10 -26.86 -11.72 4.33
CA LYS A 10 -27.59 -10.63 3.70
C LYS A 10 -27.11 -9.31 4.27
N THR A 11 -26.46 -8.49 3.44
CA THR A 11 -26.02 -7.15 3.84
C THR A 11 -27.26 -6.28 4.09
N MET A 12 -27.48 -5.88 5.35
CA MET A 12 -28.67 -5.12 5.74
C MET A 12 -28.51 -3.60 5.60
N ASN A 13 -27.31 -3.11 5.35
CA ASN A 13 -27.02 -1.66 5.32
C ASN A 13 -26.33 -1.22 4.02
N TRP A 14 -26.97 -1.47 2.90
CA TRP A 14 -26.48 -1.08 1.57
C TRP A 14 -26.16 0.41 1.41
N PRO A 15 -26.97 1.37 1.93
CA PRO A 15 -26.66 2.78 1.82
C PRO A 15 -25.33 3.16 2.47
N ALA A 16 -25.11 2.73 3.71
CA ALA A 16 -23.85 3.02 4.42
C ALA A 16 -22.65 2.33 3.77
N TYR A 17 -22.81 1.10 3.29
CA TYR A 17 -21.78 0.38 2.55
C TYR A 17 -21.39 1.11 1.25
N ASN A 18 -22.38 1.52 0.46
CA ASN A 18 -22.14 2.26 -0.78
C ASN A 18 -21.48 3.61 -0.51
N GLU A 19 -21.90 4.31 0.55
CA GLU A 19 -21.27 5.57 0.94
C GLU A 19 -19.81 5.37 1.37
N ALA A 20 -19.52 4.32 2.13
CA ALA A 20 -18.15 3.97 2.49
C ALA A 20 -17.28 3.67 1.26
N LEU A 21 -17.83 2.98 0.25
CA LEU A 21 -17.13 2.73 -1.02
C LEU A 21 -16.88 4.00 -1.81
N LYS A 22 -17.88 4.91 -1.89
CA LYS A 22 -17.71 6.22 -2.54
C LYS A 22 -16.63 7.05 -1.87
N ARG A 23 -16.58 7.08 -0.54
CA ARG A 23 -15.54 7.78 0.22
C ARG A 23 -14.15 7.26 -0.07
N ARG A 24 -13.99 5.95 -0.27
CA ARG A 24 -12.71 5.35 -0.65
C ARG A 24 -12.20 5.84 -2.01
N GLY A 25 -13.10 6.24 -2.91
CA GLY A 25 -12.77 6.84 -4.21
C GLY A 25 -12.53 8.35 -4.17
N SER A 26 -12.71 9.00 -3.02
CA SER A 26 -12.50 10.43 -2.90
C SER A 26 -11.02 10.80 -2.95
N LEU A 27 -10.65 11.71 -3.82
CA LEU A 27 -9.26 12.22 -3.91
C LEU A 27 -8.84 12.99 -2.65
N THR A 28 -9.77 13.53 -1.88
CA THR A 28 -9.48 14.23 -0.63
C THR A 28 -8.91 13.32 0.47
N ILE A 29 -9.15 12.01 0.38
CA ILE A 29 -8.50 11.04 1.28
C ILE A 29 -7.01 10.93 1.00
N TRP A 30 -6.59 11.17 -0.24
CA TRP A 30 -5.21 11.00 -0.71
C TRP A 30 -4.39 12.28 -0.58
N PHE A 31 -5.04 13.42 -0.69
CA PHE A 31 -4.43 14.75 -0.65
C PHE A 31 -5.15 15.63 0.38
N ASP A 32 -4.87 15.36 1.65
CA ASP A 32 -5.31 16.23 2.74
C ASP A 32 -4.48 17.54 2.70
N PRO A 33 -5.10 18.72 2.57
CA PRO A 33 -4.39 20.00 2.61
C PRO A 33 -3.57 20.21 3.89
N ALA A 34 -3.95 19.57 4.99
CA ALA A 34 -3.21 19.60 6.27
C ALA A 34 -2.02 18.61 6.28
N MET A 35 -1.84 17.80 5.21
CA MET A 35 -0.75 16.84 5.10
C MET A 35 0.60 17.55 5.07
N THR A 36 1.56 17.09 5.87
CA THR A 36 2.93 17.57 5.83
C THR A 36 3.64 17.00 4.59
N TRP A 37 3.61 17.77 3.50
CA TRP A 37 4.23 17.38 2.23
C TRP A 37 5.75 17.51 2.25
N GLU A 38 6.24 18.62 2.80
CA GLU A 38 7.66 18.87 2.95
C GLU A 38 8.21 18.20 4.21
N ALA A 39 9.49 17.85 4.17
CA ALA A 39 10.14 17.26 5.32
C ALA A 39 10.52 18.35 6.35
N VAL A 40 10.28 18.04 7.62
CA VAL A 40 10.79 18.87 8.71
C VAL A 40 12.32 18.72 8.78
N PRO A 41 13.10 19.82 8.84
CA PRO A 41 14.54 19.76 8.99
C PRO A 41 14.95 18.97 10.23
N THR A 42 15.85 18.01 10.07
CA THR A 42 16.28 17.12 11.17
C THR A 42 17.36 17.73 12.07
N GLY A 43 17.93 18.88 11.70
CA GLY A 43 19.06 19.50 12.40
C GLY A 43 20.39 18.74 12.30
N LYS A 44 20.41 17.57 11.69
CA LYS A 44 21.62 16.76 11.51
C LYS A 44 22.47 17.28 10.35
N ARG A 45 23.80 17.11 10.47
CA ARG A 45 24.73 17.46 9.40
C ARG A 45 24.48 16.57 8.16
N GLY A 46 24.51 17.16 6.97
CA GLY A 46 24.32 16.48 5.68
C GLY A 46 23.14 17.04 4.90
N ARG A 47 22.85 16.42 3.72
CA ARG A 47 21.72 16.83 2.88
C ARG A 47 20.40 16.47 3.58
N GLN A 48 19.62 17.47 3.88
CA GLN A 48 18.30 17.29 4.49
C GLN A 48 17.30 16.66 3.49
N PRO A 49 16.36 15.83 3.96
CA PRO A 49 15.27 15.36 3.12
C PRO A 49 14.38 16.55 2.73
N ALA A 50 13.99 16.63 1.45
CA ALA A 50 13.09 17.67 0.97
C ALA A 50 11.61 17.30 1.15
N TYR A 51 11.30 16.01 1.11
CA TYR A 51 9.92 15.50 1.13
C TYR A 51 9.66 14.68 2.40
N GLY A 52 8.48 14.91 3.00
CA GLY A 52 7.99 14.15 4.13
C GLY A 52 7.64 12.70 3.78
N ASP A 53 7.51 11.86 4.80
CA ASP A 53 7.11 10.47 4.62
C ASP A 53 5.71 10.35 4.02
N ALA A 54 4.80 11.26 4.38
CA ALA A 54 3.44 11.31 3.85
C ALA A 54 3.43 11.56 2.33
N ALA A 55 4.25 12.50 1.82
CA ALA A 55 4.38 12.76 0.39
C ALA A 55 4.89 11.52 -0.38
N ILE A 56 5.92 10.87 0.15
CA ILE A 56 6.48 9.65 -0.44
C ILE A 56 5.46 8.52 -0.42
N GLN A 57 4.77 8.33 0.70
CA GLN A 57 3.75 7.29 0.85
C GLN A 57 2.59 7.50 -0.13
N THR A 58 2.11 8.73 -0.28
CA THR A 58 1.06 9.07 -1.24
C THR A 58 1.47 8.73 -2.67
N CYS A 59 2.66 9.15 -3.10
CA CYS A 59 3.18 8.82 -4.43
C CYS A 59 3.29 7.31 -4.64
N LEU A 60 3.81 6.57 -3.68
CA LEU A 60 3.94 5.11 -3.77
C LEU A 60 2.59 4.40 -3.74
N THR A 61 1.61 4.93 -3.02
CA THR A 61 0.24 4.42 -3.02
C THR A 61 -0.39 4.57 -4.40
N MET A 62 -0.27 5.75 -5.02
CA MET A 62 -0.75 5.97 -6.39
C MET A 62 -0.06 5.02 -7.39
N LYS A 63 1.26 4.83 -7.25
CA LYS A 63 2.01 3.85 -8.06
C LYS A 63 1.38 2.45 -7.99
N VAL A 64 1.05 1.98 -6.79
CA VAL A 64 0.52 0.63 -6.58
C VAL A 64 -0.91 0.53 -7.09
N LEU A 65 -1.76 1.49 -6.76
CA LEU A 65 -3.18 1.49 -7.15
C LEU A 65 -3.37 1.49 -8.67
N PHE A 66 -2.55 2.24 -9.39
CA PHE A 66 -2.66 2.38 -10.85
C PHE A 66 -1.65 1.53 -11.62
N GLY A 67 -0.85 0.71 -10.95
CA GLY A 67 0.12 -0.18 -11.60
C GLY A 67 1.19 0.56 -12.42
N MET A 68 1.56 1.79 -12.02
CA MET A 68 2.44 2.67 -12.80
C MET A 68 3.92 2.44 -12.49
N ALA A 69 4.77 2.69 -13.51
CA ALA A 69 6.21 2.83 -13.30
C ALA A 69 6.52 4.14 -12.52
N LEU A 70 7.63 4.19 -11.76
CA LEU A 70 7.97 5.35 -10.91
C LEU A 70 8.01 6.68 -11.68
N ARG A 71 8.51 6.69 -12.90
CA ARG A 71 8.55 7.90 -13.75
C ARG A 71 7.16 8.37 -14.16
N GLN A 72 6.26 7.44 -14.45
CA GLN A 72 4.86 7.77 -14.77
C GLN A 72 4.14 8.28 -13.52
N THR A 73 4.44 7.69 -12.36
CA THR A 73 3.87 8.11 -11.08
C THR A 73 4.17 9.58 -10.76
N THR A 74 5.40 10.04 -11.01
CA THR A 74 5.76 11.45 -10.78
C THR A 74 4.91 12.39 -11.63
N GLY A 75 4.80 12.14 -12.92
CA GLY A 75 3.96 12.96 -13.82
C GLY A 75 2.46 12.88 -13.49
N PHE A 76 1.98 11.70 -13.09
CA PHE A 76 0.60 11.52 -12.68
C PHE A 76 0.26 12.32 -11.42
N VAL A 77 1.11 12.24 -10.38
CA VAL A 77 0.92 13.00 -9.14
C VAL A 77 1.01 14.51 -9.40
N GLU A 78 1.95 14.96 -10.24
CA GLU A 78 2.04 16.36 -10.64
C GLU A 78 0.75 16.86 -11.30
N SER A 79 0.19 16.08 -12.21
CA SER A 79 -1.07 16.38 -12.85
C SER A 79 -2.25 16.44 -11.86
N LEU A 80 -2.29 15.51 -10.89
CA LEU A 80 -3.32 15.51 -9.86
C LEU A 80 -3.21 16.72 -8.94
N LEU A 81 -2.01 17.08 -8.48
CA LEU A 81 -1.80 18.26 -7.62
C LEU A 81 -2.24 19.53 -8.35
N ARG A 82 -1.91 19.65 -9.63
CA ARG A 82 -2.36 20.78 -10.47
C ARG A 82 -3.89 20.83 -10.61
N LEU A 83 -4.55 19.67 -10.79
CA LEU A 83 -6.00 19.59 -10.88
C LEU A 83 -6.71 20.04 -9.60
N ILE A 84 -6.16 19.73 -8.43
CA ILE A 84 -6.72 20.14 -7.13
C ILE A 84 -6.26 21.53 -6.70
N GLY A 85 -5.47 22.22 -7.52
CA GLY A 85 -5.03 23.60 -7.26
C GLY A 85 -3.95 23.72 -6.17
N VAL A 86 -3.17 22.66 -5.95
CA VAL A 86 -2.09 22.62 -4.94
C VAL A 86 -0.73 22.68 -5.65
N ASP A 87 0.09 23.66 -5.30
CA ASP A 87 1.43 23.87 -5.87
C ASP A 87 2.51 23.22 -4.99
N TRP A 88 2.43 21.91 -4.86
CA TRP A 88 3.45 21.14 -4.15
C TRP A 88 4.44 20.53 -5.13
N ALA A 89 5.74 20.65 -4.84
CA ALA A 89 6.76 19.98 -5.61
C ALA A 89 6.65 18.45 -5.49
N VAL A 90 6.76 17.74 -6.60
CA VAL A 90 6.66 16.27 -6.63
C VAL A 90 8.04 15.64 -6.53
N PRO A 91 8.22 14.60 -5.70
CA PRO A 91 9.47 13.84 -5.64
C PRO A 91 9.81 13.22 -6.99
N ASP A 92 11.06 13.31 -7.42
CA ASP A 92 11.52 12.62 -8.60
C ASP A 92 11.55 11.09 -8.41
N PHE A 93 11.60 10.36 -9.52
CA PHE A 93 11.59 8.89 -9.52
C PHE A 93 12.77 8.29 -8.74
N SER A 94 13.93 8.95 -8.72
CA SER A 94 15.12 8.47 -8.02
C SER A 94 14.97 8.63 -6.50
N THR A 95 14.32 9.70 -6.07
CA THR A 95 13.95 9.90 -4.67
C THR A 95 12.93 8.87 -4.23
N LEU A 96 11.86 8.63 -5.01
CA LEU A 96 10.87 7.60 -4.72
C LEU A 96 11.51 6.21 -4.62
N SER A 97 12.40 5.86 -5.55
CA SER A 97 13.10 4.56 -5.55
C SER A 97 13.96 4.35 -4.31
N ARG A 98 14.70 5.38 -3.87
CA ARG A 98 15.51 5.31 -2.64
C ARG A 98 14.63 5.22 -1.39
N ARG A 99 13.62 6.06 -1.31
CA ARG A 99 12.73 6.14 -0.15
C ARG A 99 11.83 4.92 -0.01
N GLN A 100 11.44 4.28 -1.09
CA GLN A 100 10.67 3.02 -1.06
C GLN A 100 11.37 1.93 -0.24
N LYS A 101 12.71 1.94 -0.16
CA LYS A 101 13.49 0.96 0.62
C LYS A 101 13.54 1.28 2.11
N THR A 102 13.37 2.54 2.48
CA THR A 102 13.60 3.05 3.85
C THR A 102 12.35 3.59 4.52
N LEU A 103 11.25 3.75 3.78
CA LEU A 103 10.00 4.27 4.31
C LEU A 103 9.44 3.34 5.39
N LYS A 104 9.21 3.91 6.57
CA LYS A 104 8.52 3.22 7.66
C LYS A 104 7.02 3.46 7.49
N VAL A 105 6.30 2.41 7.11
CA VAL A 105 4.83 2.47 7.02
C VAL A 105 4.26 2.01 8.36
N ASN A 106 3.51 2.88 9.01
CA ASN A 106 2.71 2.52 10.16
C ASN A 106 1.27 2.26 9.71
N ILE A 107 0.83 1.02 9.81
CA ILE A 107 -0.56 0.64 9.53
C ILE A 107 -1.29 0.65 10.88
N PRO A 108 -2.08 1.70 11.18
CA PRO A 108 -2.79 1.75 12.45
C PRO A 108 -3.83 0.63 12.49
N TYR A 109 -3.81 -0.15 13.56
CA TYR A 109 -4.86 -1.13 13.82
C TYR A 109 -6.15 -0.37 14.17
N ARG A 110 -7.18 -0.57 13.38
CA ARG A 110 -8.52 0.02 13.57
C ARG A 110 -9.56 -1.02 14.03
N GLY A 111 -9.09 -2.13 14.55
CA GLY A 111 -9.94 -3.23 14.98
C GLY A 111 -10.74 -2.96 16.27
N SER A 112 -11.54 -3.94 16.66
CA SER A 112 -12.37 -3.87 17.85
C SER A 112 -11.52 -3.72 19.13
N GLN A 113 -12.06 -3.03 20.14
CA GLN A 113 -11.43 -2.92 21.46
C GLN A 113 -11.77 -4.10 22.38
N GLY A 114 -12.46 -5.13 21.86
CA GLY A 114 -12.84 -6.34 22.57
C GLY A 114 -11.88 -7.50 22.35
N PRO A 115 -12.18 -8.70 22.89
CA PRO A 115 -11.40 -9.89 22.64
C PRO A 115 -11.34 -10.19 21.14
N LEU A 116 -10.11 -10.38 20.64
CA LEU A 116 -9.83 -10.65 19.24
C LEU A 116 -10.06 -12.14 18.92
N HIS A 117 -10.87 -12.40 17.91
CA HIS A 117 -10.94 -13.71 17.26
C HIS A 117 -10.00 -13.72 16.06
N LEU A 118 -8.74 -14.05 16.29
CA LEU A 118 -7.71 -13.99 15.27
C LEU A 118 -7.69 -15.29 14.45
N LEU A 119 -8.09 -15.21 13.20
CA LEU A 119 -7.86 -16.25 12.20
C LEU A 119 -6.50 -16.04 11.56
N ILE A 120 -5.58 -16.99 11.75
CA ILE A 120 -4.24 -16.94 11.17
C ILE A 120 -4.18 -17.98 10.06
N ASP A 121 -3.93 -17.52 8.84
CA ASP A 121 -3.62 -18.38 7.70
C ASP A 121 -2.21 -18.10 7.18
N SER A 122 -1.58 -19.12 6.63
CA SER A 122 -0.26 -19.00 6.03
C SER A 122 -0.25 -19.56 4.63
N THR A 123 0.10 -18.73 3.65
CA THR A 123 0.26 -19.17 2.27
C THR A 123 1.72 -19.07 1.83
N GLY A 124 2.14 -20.03 1.01
CA GLY A 124 3.47 -20.02 0.40
C GLY A 124 3.43 -19.24 -0.91
N ILE A 125 4.23 -18.21 -1.01
CA ILE A 125 4.42 -17.48 -2.27
C ILE A 125 5.74 -17.89 -2.88
N LYS A 126 5.66 -18.35 -4.13
CA LYS A 126 6.82 -18.60 -4.97
C LYS A 126 7.27 -17.29 -5.58
N VAL A 127 8.51 -16.91 -5.31
CA VAL A 127 9.09 -15.73 -5.94
C VAL A 127 9.64 -16.15 -7.31
N GLU A 128 9.00 -15.69 -8.37
CA GLU A 128 9.50 -15.85 -9.73
C GLU A 128 10.50 -14.72 -10.04
N GLY A 129 11.66 -15.09 -10.58
CA GLY A 129 12.70 -14.16 -11.01
C GLY A 129 13.48 -14.76 -12.18
N GLU A 130 14.23 -13.91 -12.90
CA GLU A 130 15.04 -14.29 -14.08
C GLU A 130 15.98 -15.48 -13.81
N GLY A 131 16.47 -15.63 -12.59
CA GLY A 131 17.33 -16.75 -12.20
C GLY A 131 16.62 -18.11 -12.16
N GLU A 132 15.29 -18.14 -12.06
CA GLU A 132 14.52 -19.38 -11.98
C GLU A 132 14.29 -20.01 -13.37
N TRP A 133 14.08 -19.15 -14.36
CA TRP A 133 13.96 -19.62 -15.75
C TRP A 133 15.26 -20.26 -16.25
N ASN A 134 16.40 -19.63 -15.96
CA ASN A 134 17.73 -20.15 -16.27
C ASN A 134 18.03 -21.46 -15.55
N ALA A 135 17.68 -21.59 -14.27
CA ALA A 135 17.86 -22.83 -13.51
C ALA A 135 16.98 -23.98 -14.04
N ARG A 136 15.77 -23.65 -14.53
CA ARG A 136 14.85 -24.63 -15.13
C ARG A 136 15.33 -25.12 -16.50
N LYS A 137 15.91 -24.22 -17.31
CA LYS A 137 16.32 -24.53 -18.67
C LYS A 137 17.72 -25.13 -18.76
N HIS A 138 18.62 -24.77 -17.84
CA HIS A 138 20.06 -25.09 -17.90
C HIS A 138 20.58 -25.85 -16.68
N GLY A 139 19.71 -26.34 -15.79
CA GLY A 139 20.12 -27.21 -14.66
C GLY A 139 21.00 -26.52 -13.61
N GLY A 140 20.78 -25.24 -13.32
CA GLY A 140 21.57 -24.52 -12.33
C GLY A 140 21.17 -24.81 -10.89
N SER A 141 22.15 -24.69 -9.96
CA SER A 141 21.99 -24.94 -8.51
C SER A 141 21.23 -23.84 -7.74
N LYS A 142 20.65 -22.85 -8.40
CA LYS A 142 19.92 -21.78 -7.71
C LYS A 142 18.61 -22.32 -7.12
N ARG A 143 18.60 -22.38 -5.80
CA ARG A 143 17.48 -22.84 -4.98
C ARG A 143 16.27 -21.92 -5.19
N ARG A 144 15.08 -22.52 -5.42
CA ARG A 144 13.81 -21.78 -5.47
C ARG A 144 13.59 -21.08 -4.14
N VAL A 145 13.32 -19.78 -4.20
CA VAL A 145 13.03 -18.98 -3.00
C VAL A 145 11.54 -19.00 -2.76
N TRP A 146 11.14 -19.68 -1.70
CA TRP A 146 9.77 -19.65 -1.18
C TRP A 146 9.71 -18.67 -0.02
N ARG A 147 8.67 -17.86 -0.01
CA ARG A 147 8.35 -17.00 1.14
C ARG A 147 6.98 -17.40 1.66
N LYS A 148 6.87 -17.46 2.98
CA LYS A 148 5.58 -17.64 3.64
C LYS A 148 5.05 -16.26 4.02
N ILE A 149 3.78 -16.03 3.72
CA ILE A 149 3.04 -14.88 4.24
C ILE A 149 2.06 -15.43 5.27
N HIS A 150 2.11 -14.85 6.45
CA HIS A 150 1.13 -15.11 7.50
C HIS A 150 0.16 -13.92 7.52
N ILE A 151 -1.11 -14.20 7.39
CA ILE A 151 -2.18 -13.20 7.41
C ILE A 151 -3.02 -13.50 8.65
N GLY A 152 -3.16 -12.49 9.50
CA GLY A 152 -4.09 -12.53 10.61
C GLY A 152 -5.28 -11.62 10.32
N ILE A 153 -6.48 -12.14 10.45
CA ILE A 153 -7.73 -11.40 10.25
C ILE A 153 -8.56 -11.54 11.52
N ASP A 154 -9.12 -10.45 11.98
CA ASP A 154 -10.12 -10.46 13.05
C ASP A 154 -11.49 -10.78 12.45
N GLU A 155 -12.18 -11.78 12.98
CA GLU A 155 -13.49 -12.24 12.50
C GLU A 155 -14.58 -11.15 12.63
N LYS A 156 -14.42 -10.18 13.56
CA LYS A 156 -15.43 -9.18 13.88
C LYS A 156 -15.21 -7.82 13.23
N THR A 157 -14.10 -7.61 12.53
CA THR A 157 -13.76 -6.41 11.79
C THR A 157 -13.45 -6.77 10.34
#